data_b96886a9a8d5443958b7a30d9ea8495e
#
_entry.id   b96886a9a8d5443958b7a30d9ea8495e
#
_cell.length_a   1.000
_cell.length_b   1.000
_cell.length_c   1.000
_cell.angle_alpha   90.00
_cell.angle_beta   90.00
_cell.angle_gamma   90.00
#
_symmetry.space_group_name_H-M   'P 1'
#
loop_
_entity.id
_entity.type
_entity.pdbx_description
1 polymer ?
#
loop_
_entity_poly.entity_id
_entity_poly.type
_entity_poly.pdbx_seq_one_letter_code
_entity_poly.pdbx_strand_id
1 'polypeptide(L)' 'MSKFPFGVGDHVRLGDDEGFITFIDHAYFTLCVRQWEDKDKLHGVGQVNVLIYRKDWDRVKKI' A
#
# COMPACT_ATOMS: atom_id res chain seq x y z
N MET A 1 0.53 -15.97 18.11
CA MET A 1 1.40 -15.12 17.29
C MET A 1 0.67 -14.76 15.99
N SER A 2 0.49 -13.48 15.77
CA SER A 2 -0.20 -13.04 14.57
C SER A 2 0.80 -12.90 13.42
N LYS A 3 0.44 -13.44 12.28
CA LYS A 3 1.17 -13.21 11.05
C LYS A 3 0.44 -12.14 10.26
N PHE A 4 1.21 -11.34 9.54
CA PHE A 4 0.62 -10.40 8.61
C PHE A 4 -0.10 -11.20 7.52
N PRO A 5 -1.42 -11.05 7.37
CA PRO A 5 -2.19 -11.94 6.49
C PRO A 5 -2.14 -11.54 5.01
N PHE A 6 -1.39 -10.50 4.68
CA PHE A 6 -1.35 -9.97 3.32
C PHE A 6 0.03 -10.17 2.71
N GLY A 7 0.10 -10.13 1.40
CA GLY A 7 1.36 -10.23 0.67
C GLY A 7 1.51 -9.11 -0.34
N VAL A 8 2.71 -8.96 -0.87
CA VAL A 8 2.98 -8.01 -1.95
C VAL A 8 2.06 -8.34 -3.13
N GLY A 9 1.40 -7.32 -3.66
CA GLY A 9 0.45 -7.47 -4.74
C GLY A 9 -1.00 -7.58 -4.30
N ASP A 10 -1.25 -7.77 -3.01
CA ASP A 10 -2.61 -7.86 -2.50
C ASP A 10 -3.30 -6.50 -2.54
N HIS A 11 -4.58 -6.53 -2.88
CA HIS A 11 -5.41 -5.33 -2.92
C HIS A 11 -6.11 -5.19 -1.57
N VAL A 12 -5.79 -4.12 -0.86
CA VAL A 12 -6.29 -3.89 0.49
C VAL A 12 -6.74 -2.44 0.67
N ARG A 13 -7.45 -2.20 1.75
CA ARG A 13 -7.94 -0.88 2.09
C ARG A 13 -7.77 -0.59 3.58
N LEU A 14 -7.38 0.64 3.90
CA LEU A 14 -7.35 1.16 5.26
C LEU A 14 -8.05 2.51 5.26
N GLY A 15 -9.24 2.58 5.87
CA GLY A 15 -10.04 3.79 5.83
C GLY A 15 -10.41 4.17 4.40
N ASP A 16 -9.99 5.36 3.99
CA ASP A 16 -10.24 5.86 2.63
C ASP A 16 -9.11 5.50 1.66
N ASP A 17 -8.04 4.92 2.15
CA ASP A 17 -6.89 4.56 1.32
C ASP A 17 -7.03 3.13 0.82
N GLU A 18 -7.07 2.97 -0.48
CA GLU A 18 -7.21 1.69 -1.14
C GLU A 18 -6.12 1.54 -2.18
N GLY A 19 -5.49 0.39 -2.24
CA GLY A 19 -4.45 0.17 -3.22
C GLY A 19 -3.79 -1.20 -3.08
N PHE A 20 -2.61 -1.33 -3.68
CA PHE A 20 -1.86 -2.57 -3.70
C PHE A 20 -0.64 -2.48 -2.81
N ILE A 21 -0.34 -3.56 -2.12
CA ILE A 21 0.87 -3.65 -1.30
C ILE A 21 2.06 -3.84 -2.24
N THR A 22 3.05 -2.95 -2.10
CA THR A 22 4.26 -3.00 -2.94
C THR A 22 5.50 -3.41 -2.16
N PHE A 23 5.47 -3.30 -0.83
CA PHE A 23 6.61 -3.65 0.01
C PHE A 23 6.12 -3.95 1.42
N ILE A 24 6.70 -4.95 2.07
CA ILE A 24 6.36 -5.34 3.43
C ILE A 24 7.64 -5.40 4.26
N ASP A 25 7.62 -4.73 5.41
CA ASP A 25 8.70 -4.74 6.38
C ASP A 25 8.15 -5.16 7.74
N HIS A 26 9.03 -5.33 8.74
CA HIS A 26 8.62 -5.71 10.08
C HIS A 26 7.75 -4.66 10.77
N ALA A 27 8.01 -3.40 10.49
CA ALA A 27 7.35 -2.29 11.17
C ALA A 27 6.20 -1.70 10.37
N TYR A 28 6.20 -1.88 9.06
CA TYR A 28 5.19 -1.26 8.19
C TYR A 28 5.12 -1.99 6.85
N PHE A 29 4.09 -1.66 6.07
CA PHE A 29 4.09 -2.02 4.65
C PHE A 29 3.77 -0.77 3.84
N THR A 30 4.14 -0.79 2.57
CA THR A 30 3.88 0.31 1.65
C THR A 30 2.67 -0.02 0.80
N LEU A 31 1.69 0.88 0.80
CA LEU A 31 0.47 0.75 0.03
C LEU A 31 0.50 1.77 -1.11
N CYS A 32 0.47 1.29 -2.34
CA CYS A 32 0.37 2.15 -3.51
C CYS A 32 -1.11 2.44 -3.76
N VAL A 33 -1.55 3.63 -3.34
CA VAL A 33 -2.97 3.99 -3.42
C VAL A 33 -3.34 4.61 -4.75
N ARG A 34 -2.36 5.12 -5.49
CA ARG A 34 -2.62 5.74 -6.77
C ARG A 34 -1.39 5.65 -7.66
N GLN A 35 -1.63 5.37 -8.91
CA GLN A 35 -0.60 5.40 -9.94
C GLN A 35 -1.24 5.95 -11.20
N TRP A 36 -0.55 6.90 -11.84
CA TRP A 36 -1.06 7.51 -13.07
C TRP A 36 0.09 7.86 -13.99
N GLU A 37 -0.24 8.00 -15.27
CA GLU A 37 0.71 8.46 -16.25
C GLU A 37 0.85 9.97 -16.15
N ASP A 38 2.07 10.47 -16.12
CA ASP A 38 2.36 11.90 -16.01
C ASP A 38 3.33 12.29 -17.11
N LYS A 39 2.83 12.97 -18.12
CA LYS A 39 3.61 13.34 -19.31
C LYS A 39 4.66 14.39 -19.02
N ASP A 40 4.53 15.12 -17.93
CA ASP A 40 5.47 16.16 -17.54
C ASP A 40 6.67 15.62 -16.76
N LYS A 41 6.62 14.35 -16.36
CA LYS A 41 7.71 13.71 -15.64
C LYS A 41 8.61 12.92 -16.57
N LEU A 42 9.88 12.86 -16.21
CA LEU A 42 10.88 12.14 -17.00
C LEU A 42 10.51 10.68 -17.23
N HIS A 43 9.92 10.04 -16.26
CA HIS A 43 9.54 8.63 -16.34
C HIS A 43 8.08 8.43 -16.72
N GLY A 44 7.31 9.49 -16.85
CA GLY A 44 5.93 9.42 -17.28
C GLY A 44 4.96 8.76 -16.29
N VAL A 45 5.39 8.52 -15.06
CA VAL A 45 4.56 7.84 -14.05
C VAL A 45 4.60 8.56 -12.74
N GLY A 46 3.43 8.86 -12.19
CA GLY A 46 3.28 9.38 -10.85
C GLY A 46 2.72 8.31 -9.93
N GLN A 47 3.09 8.34 -8.66
CA GLN A 47 2.59 7.40 -7.67
C GLN A 47 2.38 8.09 -6.33
N VAL A 48 1.36 7.65 -5.60
CA VAL A 48 1.16 8.03 -4.21
C VAL A 48 1.25 6.76 -3.38
N ASN A 49 2.21 6.74 -2.47
CA ASN A 49 2.46 5.61 -1.59
C ASN A 49 2.22 6.03 -0.14
N VAL A 50 1.58 5.16 0.62
CA VAL A 50 1.29 5.39 2.03
C VAL A 50 1.97 4.30 2.83
N LEU A 51 2.63 4.69 3.93
CA LEU A 51 3.24 3.73 4.85
C LEU A 51 2.22 3.38 5.92
N ILE A 52 1.89 2.10 6.01
CA ILE A 52 0.95 1.60 7.00
C ILE A 52 1.73 0.90 8.10
N TYR A 53 1.80 1.54 9.26
CA TYR A 53 2.57 1.01 10.37
C TYR A 53 1.83 -0.13 11.06
N ARG A 54 2.59 -0.97 11.74
CA ARG A 54 2.10 -2.20 12.34
C ARG A 54 0.90 -2.01 13.27
N LYS A 55 0.83 -0.90 13.96
CA LYS A 55 -0.27 -0.61 14.88
C LYS A 55 -1.63 -0.51 14.17
N ASP A 56 -1.62 -0.26 12.85
CA ASP A 56 -2.84 -0.10 12.06
C ASP A 56 -3.16 -1.33 11.20
N TRP A 57 -2.35 -2.38 11.28
CA TRP A 57 -2.51 -3.55 10.42
C TRP A 57 -3.83 -4.28 10.64
N ASP A 58 -4.34 -4.27 11.87
CA ASP A 58 -5.61 -4.90 12.20
C ASP A 58 -6.82 -4.16 11.62
N ARG A 59 -6.62 -2.93 11.17
CA ARG A 59 -7.66 -2.14 10.52
C ARG A 59 -7.69 -2.36 9.00
N VAL A 60 -6.65 -2.94 8.46
CA VAL A 60 -6.54 -3.16 7.01
C VAL A 60 -7.46 -4.29 6.60
N LYS A 61 -8.20 -4.07 5.52
CA LYS A 61 -9.14 -5.07 4.99
C LYS A 61 -8.76 -5.45 3.58
N LYS A 62 -8.78 -6.73 3.32
CA LYS A 62 -8.55 -7.24 1.96
C LYS A 62 -9.82 -7.03 1.13
N ILE A 63 -9.63 -6.53 -0.07
CA ILE A 63 -10.72 -6.29 -1.01
C ILE A 63 -10.92 -7.49 -1.93
#